data_81c130ea2f84739948ef0db611dab4aa
#
_entry.id   81c130ea2f84739948ef0db611dab4aa
#
_cell.length_a   1.000
_cell.length_b   1.000
_cell.length_c   1.000
_cell.angle_alpha   90.00
_cell.angle_beta   90.00
_cell.angle_gamma   90.00
#
_symmetry.space_group_name_H-M   'P 1'
#
loop_
_entity.id
_entity.type
_entity.pdbx_description
1 polymer ?
#
loop_
_entity_poly.entity_id
_entity_poly.type
_entity_poly.pdbx_seq_one_letter_code
_entity_poly.pdbx_strand_id
1 'polypeptide(L)'
;MIARRPPACLAALLPLLLLAACSLESAATPLAQRPEGPVLDEADIFAPAAEAALDKNLTEYWRASGVALVVVTDASLDGETIEHVANETFNEWGIGDDTTQCGLLVLVAPEERSVRIEVGYGLENDVSDVRAKRIIENAMIPLYRAGDLAGGTLAGVEELKRAAPHPPQCREGAPT
;
A
#
# COMPACT_ATOMS: atom_id res chain seq x y z
N MET A 1 52.42 -37.64 -64.71
CA MET A 1 52.29 -37.59 -63.23
C MET A 1 51.23 -36.57 -62.88
N ILE A 2 50.05 -37.09 -62.59
CA ILE A 2 48.83 -36.30 -62.40
C ILE A 2 48.49 -36.26 -60.91
N ALA A 3 48.67 -35.15 -60.24
CA ALA A 3 48.29 -35.04 -58.85
C ALA A 3 46.80 -34.62 -58.71
N ARG A 4 46.00 -35.50 -58.13
CA ARG A 4 44.58 -35.33 -57.82
C ARG A 4 44.47 -34.54 -56.52
N ARG A 5 43.76 -33.39 -56.56
CA ARG A 5 43.31 -32.65 -55.37
C ARG A 5 42.01 -33.27 -54.83
N PRO A 6 41.84 -33.39 -53.49
CA PRO A 6 40.58 -33.79 -52.90
C PRO A 6 39.59 -32.59 -52.81
N PRO A 7 38.27 -32.87 -52.80
CA PRO A 7 37.25 -31.82 -52.71
C PRO A 7 37.10 -31.29 -51.30
N ALA A 8 36.95 -29.97 -51.20
CA ALA A 8 36.67 -29.26 -49.96
C ALA A 8 35.25 -29.53 -49.49
N CYS A 9 35.10 -30.06 -48.29
CA CYS A 9 33.84 -30.19 -47.59
C CYS A 9 33.41 -28.80 -47.10
N LEU A 10 32.33 -28.27 -47.69
CA LEU A 10 31.60 -27.11 -47.17
C LEU A 10 30.88 -27.52 -45.89
N ALA A 11 31.40 -27.12 -44.75
CA ALA A 11 30.68 -27.20 -43.47
C ALA A 11 29.71 -25.99 -43.37
N ALA A 12 28.43 -26.23 -43.54
CA ALA A 12 27.37 -25.28 -43.31
C ALA A 12 27.23 -25.03 -41.82
N LEU A 13 27.70 -23.87 -41.34
CA LEU A 13 27.44 -23.36 -40.01
C LEU A 13 26.02 -22.77 -39.97
N LEU A 14 25.10 -23.48 -39.32
CA LEU A 14 23.77 -23.04 -39.01
C LEU A 14 23.86 -22.10 -37.77
N PRO A 15 23.47 -20.81 -37.82
CA PRO A 15 23.41 -20.02 -36.62
C PRO A 15 22.19 -20.42 -35.82
N LEU A 16 22.41 -20.98 -34.63
CA LEU A 16 21.39 -21.23 -33.61
C LEU A 16 20.94 -19.91 -33.05
N LEU A 17 19.80 -19.40 -33.54
CA LEU A 17 19.13 -18.19 -33.02
C LEU A 17 18.56 -18.53 -31.64
N LEU A 18 19.29 -18.20 -30.56
CA LEU A 18 18.71 -18.19 -29.21
C LEU A 18 17.69 -17.05 -29.14
N LEU A 19 16.40 -17.38 -29.22
CA LEU A 19 15.34 -16.52 -28.74
C LEU A 19 15.45 -16.46 -27.21
N ALA A 20 16.11 -15.44 -26.69
CA ALA A 20 15.93 -15.04 -25.29
C ALA A 20 14.51 -14.50 -25.15
N ALA A 21 13.57 -15.36 -24.72
CA ALA A 21 12.29 -14.91 -24.23
C ALA A 21 12.55 -14.10 -22.95
N CYS A 22 12.58 -12.77 -23.10
CA CYS A 22 12.51 -11.86 -21.96
C CYS A 22 11.10 -11.99 -21.42
N SER A 23 10.89 -12.85 -20.42
CA SER A 23 9.71 -12.79 -19.59
C SER A 23 9.74 -11.43 -18.88
N LEU A 24 8.91 -10.49 -19.34
CA LEU A 24 8.54 -9.37 -18.52
C LEU A 24 7.65 -9.93 -17.41
N GLU A 25 8.26 -10.39 -16.34
CA GLU A 25 7.59 -10.40 -15.06
C GLU A 25 7.39 -8.93 -14.71
N SER A 26 6.15 -8.47 -14.83
CA SER A 26 5.69 -7.23 -14.21
C SER A 26 5.77 -7.50 -12.71
N ALA A 27 6.93 -7.23 -12.14
CA ALA A 27 7.02 -7.09 -10.70
C ALA A 27 6.24 -5.82 -10.38
N ALA A 28 5.08 -5.98 -9.74
CA ALA A 28 4.42 -4.87 -9.09
C ALA A 28 5.49 -4.15 -8.25
N THR A 29 5.67 -2.86 -8.48
CA THR A 29 6.62 -2.08 -7.69
C THR A 29 5.96 -1.90 -6.33
N PRO A 30 6.47 -2.52 -5.26
CA PRO A 30 5.93 -2.27 -3.94
C PRO A 30 6.01 -0.77 -3.67
N LEU A 31 5.01 -0.23 -2.96
CA LEU A 31 5.12 1.12 -2.43
C LEU A 31 6.47 1.31 -1.76
N ALA A 32 7.02 2.50 -1.84
CA ALA A 32 8.30 2.88 -1.26
C ALA A 32 8.50 2.28 0.14
N GLN A 33 9.74 2.13 0.56
CA GLN A 33 10.09 1.52 1.85
C GLN A 33 9.20 2.07 2.97
N ARG A 34 8.74 1.16 3.85
CA ARG A 34 7.96 1.52 5.04
C ARG A 34 8.57 2.76 5.71
N PRO A 35 7.80 3.84 5.90
CA PRO A 35 8.29 5.05 6.56
C PRO A 35 8.63 4.78 8.03
N GLU A 36 9.43 5.66 8.64
CA GLU A 36 9.72 5.58 10.08
C GLU A 36 8.48 5.88 10.94
N GLY A 37 7.53 6.68 10.40
CA GLY A 37 6.29 7.07 11.05
C GLY A 37 5.04 6.40 10.43
N PRO A 38 3.86 6.66 10.98
CA PRO A 38 2.60 6.14 10.46
C PRO A 38 2.03 6.90 9.25
N VAL A 39 2.71 7.92 8.74
CA VAL A 39 2.27 8.70 7.57
C VAL A 39 3.33 8.67 6.48
N LEU A 40 2.90 8.40 5.25
CA LEU A 40 3.69 8.54 4.02
C LEU A 40 2.85 9.32 3.01
N ASP A 41 3.27 10.55 2.69
CA ASP A 41 2.53 11.46 1.79
C ASP A 41 3.29 11.67 0.46
N GLU A 42 3.34 10.63 -0.40
CA GLU A 42 4.00 10.73 -1.71
C GLU A 42 3.19 11.52 -2.74
N ALA A 43 1.88 11.67 -2.52
CA ALA A 43 1.02 12.49 -3.36
C ALA A 43 1.00 13.98 -2.97
N ASP A 44 1.73 14.37 -1.90
CA ASP A 44 1.85 15.74 -1.40
C ASP A 44 0.48 16.43 -1.17
N ILE A 45 -0.47 15.64 -0.60
CA ILE A 45 -1.81 16.18 -0.30
C ILE A 45 -1.87 16.97 1.00
N PHE A 46 -0.91 16.74 1.92
CA PHE A 46 -0.84 17.45 3.18
C PHE A 46 0.18 18.59 3.15
N ALA A 47 -0.16 19.72 3.78
CA ALA A 47 0.85 20.69 4.13
C ALA A 47 1.82 20.07 5.18
N PRO A 48 3.14 20.38 5.16
CA PRO A 48 4.11 19.72 6.05
C PRO A 48 3.78 19.77 7.53
N ALA A 49 3.15 20.87 7.99
CA ALA A 49 2.72 20.98 9.37
C ALA A 49 1.51 20.09 9.71
N ALA A 50 0.62 19.84 8.74
CA ALA A 50 -0.54 18.96 8.91
C ALA A 50 -0.11 17.49 8.90
N GLU A 51 0.83 17.13 8.01
CA GLU A 51 1.44 15.80 7.96
C GLU A 51 2.13 15.45 9.29
N ALA A 52 3.01 16.33 9.79
CA ALA A 52 3.68 16.14 11.07
C ALA A 52 2.70 16.05 12.26
N ALA A 53 1.60 16.81 12.21
CA ALA A 53 0.56 16.74 13.24
C ALA A 53 -0.20 15.40 13.17
N LEU A 54 -0.49 14.92 11.97
CA LEU A 54 -1.14 13.61 11.74
C LEU A 54 -0.24 12.48 12.22
N ASP A 55 1.04 12.49 11.84
CA ASP A 55 2.03 11.49 12.26
C ASP A 55 2.09 11.37 13.79
N LYS A 56 2.25 12.50 14.48
CA LYS A 56 2.23 12.54 15.94
C LYS A 56 0.91 12.00 16.51
N ASN A 57 -0.22 12.39 15.95
CA ASN A 57 -1.55 11.98 16.41
C ASN A 57 -1.73 10.46 16.28
N LEU A 58 -1.32 9.87 15.17
CA LEU A 58 -1.41 8.43 14.93
C LEU A 58 -0.44 7.64 15.82
N THR A 59 0.75 8.17 16.06
CA THR A 59 1.71 7.59 17.01
C THR A 59 1.14 7.58 18.45
N GLU A 60 0.50 8.66 18.87
CA GLU A 60 -0.16 8.74 20.18
C GLU A 60 -1.35 7.78 20.27
N TYR A 61 -2.13 7.68 19.19
CA TYR A 61 -3.25 6.74 19.10
C TYR A 61 -2.78 5.29 19.24
N TRP A 62 -1.73 4.89 18.52
CA TRP A 62 -1.12 3.57 18.65
C TRP A 62 -0.70 3.26 20.08
N ARG A 63 0.03 4.16 20.74
CA ARG A 63 0.46 4.00 22.14
C ARG A 63 -0.71 3.83 23.10
N ALA A 64 -1.82 4.52 22.85
CA ALA A 64 -2.98 4.50 23.73
C ALA A 64 -3.90 3.29 23.50
N SER A 65 -4.05 2.84 22.25
CA SER A 65 -5.03 1.83 21.84
C SER A 65 -4.43 0.47 21.48
N GLY A 66 -3.15 0.43 21.08
CA GLY A 66 -2.51 -0.74 20.46
C GLY A 66 -2.85 -0.89 18.97
N VAL A 67 -3.67 0.00 18.40
CA VAL A 67 -4.06 -0.05 16.99
C VAL A 67 -3.05 0.70 16.12
N ALA A 68 -2.38 0.01 15.21
CA ALA A 68 -1.51 0.60 14.22
C ALA A 68 -2.35 1.14 13.05
N LEU A 69 -2.59 2.45 13.01
CA LEU A 69 -3.26 3.11 11.88
C LEU A 69 -2.23 3.86 11.06
N VAL A 70 -2.11 3.47 9.79
CA VAL A 70 -1.16 4.01 8.82
C VAL A 70 -1.92 4.73 7.71
N VAL A 71 -1.42 5.87 7.28
CA VAL A 71 -1.93 6.63 6.15
C VAL A 71 -0.86 6.70 5.07
N VAL A 72 -1.22 6.29 3.87
CA VAL A 72 -0.36 6.37 2.70
C VAL A 72 -1.10 7.13 1.61
N THR A 73 -0.44 8.09 1.01
CA THR A 73 -0.89 8.70 -0.23
C THR A 73 0.13 8.41 -1.32
N ASP A 74 -0.34 7.93 -2.45
CA ASP A 74 0.48 7.64 -3.62
C ASP A 74 -0.08 8.42 -4.81
N ALA A 75 0.77 9.15 -5.51
CA ALA A 75 0.33 9.98 -6.62
C ALA A 75 -0.32 9.13 -7.72
N SER A 76 0.25 7.97 -8.05
CA SER A 76 -0.26 7.03 -9.06
C SER A 76 0.07 5.59 -8.68
N LEU A 77 -0.87 4.69 -8.95
CA LEU A 77 -0.71 3.24 -8.74
C LEU A 77 -0.08 2.53 -9.96
N ASP A 78 0.42 3.27 -10.95
CA ASP A 78 1.08 2.75 -12.16
C ASP A 78 0.32 1.65 -12.90
N GLY A 79 -1.01 1.72 -12.85
CA GLY A 79 -1.93 0.78 -13.51
C GLY A 79 -2.37 -0.42 -12.66
N GLU A 80 -1.88 -0.52 -11.44
CA GLU A 80 -2.35 -1.52 -10.47
C GLU A 80 -3.71 -1.11 -9.86
N THR A 81 -4.41 -2.08 -9.27
CA THR A 81 -5.65 -1.78 -8.54
C THR A 81 -5.35 -1.37 -7.11
N ILE A 82 -6.13 -0.45 -6.56
CA ILE A 82 -5.93 0.04 -5.20
C ILE A 82 -6.08 -1.07 -4.15
N GLU A 83 -6.92 -2.07 -4.43
CA GLU A 83 -7.09 -3.25 -3.58
C GLU A 83 -5.80 -4.07 -3.51
N HIS A 84 -5.13 -4.26 -4.66
CA HIS A 84 -3.88 -5.01 -4.74
C HIS A 84 -2.77 -4.28 -3.98
N VAL A 85 -2.54 -3.01 -4.31
CA VAL A 85 -1.50 -2.19 -3.68
C VAL A 85 -1.73 -2.06 -2.17
N ALA A 86 -2.98 -1.83 -1.73
CA ALA A 86 -3.29 -1.72 -0.30
C ALA A 86 -3.02 -3.04 0.44
N ASN A 87 -3.43 -4.17 -0.13
CA ASN A 87 -3.21 -5.48 0.49
C ASN A 87 -1.72 -5.84 0.56
N GLU A 88 -0.96 -5.62 -0.52
CA GLU A 88 0.49 -5.86 -0.51
C GLU A 88 1.19 -4.97 0.51
N THR A 89 0.93 -3.66 0.50
CA THR A 89 1.50 -2.72 1.46
C THR A 89 1.19 -3.10 2.90
N PHE A 90 -0.06 -3.48 3.17
CA PHE A 90 -0.50 -3.88 4.51
C PHE A 90 0.29 -5.09 5.02
N ASN A 91 0.45 -6.11 4.17
CA ASN A 91 1.14 -7.35 4.52
C ASN A 91 2.67 -7.17 4.59
N GLU A 92 3.28 -6.54 3.59
CA GLU A 92 4.74 -6.36 3.53
C GLU A 92 5.26 -5.47 4.66
N TRP A 93 4.49 -4.44 5.02
CA TRP A 93 4.85 -3.56 6.13
C TRP A 93 4.49 -4.12 7.50
N GLY A 94 3.78 -5.24 7.57
CA GLY A 94 3.36 -5.88 8.82
C GLY A 94 2.53 -4.92 9.68
N ILE A 95 1.51 -4.27 9.07
CA ILE A 95 0.70 -3.28 9.78
C ILE A 95 -0.19 -4.00 10.79
N GLY A 96 0.07 -3.80 12.10
CA GLY A 96 -0.75 -4.32 13.18
C GLY A 96 -0.23 -5.55 13.89
N ASP A 97 1.05 -5.84 13.81
CA ASP A 97 1.78 -6.98 14.38
C ASP A 97 1.17 -8.38 14.11
N ASP A 98 1.99 -9.42 14.20
CA ASP A 98 1.60 -10.81 13.89
C ASP A 98 0.69 -11.45 14.95
N THR A 99 0.67 -10.92 16.16
CA THR A 99 -0.05 -11.52 17.29
C THR A 99 -1.48 -10.99 17.39
N THR A 100 -1.64 -9.68 17.39
CA THR A 100 -2.93 -9.03 17.57
C THR A 100 -3.64 -8.73 16.27
N GLN A 101 -2.88 -8.56 15.18
CA GLN A 101 -3.35 -8.17 13.85
C GLN A 101 -4.24 -6.91 13.89
N CYS A 102 -3.90 -6.00 14.81
CA CYS A 102 -4.62 -4.76 15.05
C CYS A 102 -4.09 -3.62 14.18
N GLY A 103 -4.20 -3.78 12.88
CA GLY A 103 -3.75 -2.84 11.87
C GLY A 103 -4.88 -2.21 11.08
N LEU A 104 -4.69 -0.97 10.66
CA LEU A 104 -5.52 -0.23 9.72
C LEU A 104 -4.62 0.50 8.73
N LEU A 105 -4.91 0.42 7.44
CA LEU A 105 -4.25 1.20 6.40
C LEU A 105 -5.29 2.04 5.66
N VAL A 106 -5.01 3.31 5.50
CA VAL A 106 -5.74 4.21 4.58
C VAL A 106 -4.81 4.52 3.42
N LEU A 107 -5.11 3.99 2.24
CA LEU A 107 -4.39 4.29 1.00
C LEU A 107 -5.23 5.23 0.14
N VAL A 108 -4.63 6.35 -0.29
CA VAL A 108 -5.26 7.35 -1.16
C VAL A 108 -4.44 7.48 -2.44
N ALA A 109 -5.08 7.32 -3.59
CA ALA A 109 -4.47 7.45 -4.91
C ALA A 109 -5.23 8.53 -5.72
N PRO A 110 -4.71 9.77 -5.72
CA PRO A 110 -5.41 10.91 -6.33
C PRO A 110 -5.59 10.80 -7.86
N GLU A 111 -4.61 10.28 -8.59
CA GLU A 111 -4.71 10.14 -10.05
C GLU A 111 -5.81 9.16 -10.44
N GLU A 112 -5.95 8.04 -9.74
CA GLU A 112 -7.00 7.04 -9.93
C GLU A 112 -8.33 7.46 -9.27
N ARG A 113 -8.33 8.56 -8.50
CA ARG A 113 -9.46 9.02 -7.68
C ARG A 113 -10.00 7.92 -6.79
N SER A 114 -9.10 7.15 -6.23
CA SER A 114 -9.40 5.96 -5.45
C SER A 114 -8.93 6.11 -4.01
N VAL A 115 -9.61 5.44 -3.11
CA VAL A 115 -9.24 5.32 -1.69
C VAL A 115 -9.62 3.94 -1.19
N ARG A 116 -8.75 3.35 -0.39
CA ARG A 116 -8.97 2.04 0.24
C ARG A 116 -8.68 2.13 1.74
N ILE A 117 -9.47 1.42 2.52
CA ILE A 117 -9.18 1.11 3.92
C ILE A 117 -8.97 -0.41 4.00
N GLU A 118 -7.78 -0.82 4.42
CA GLU A 118 -7.46 -2.21 4.72
C GLU A 118 -7.52 -2.42 6.22
N VAL A 119 -8.08 -3.55 6.64
CA VAL A 119 -8.39 -3.83 8.04
C VAL A 119 -7.79 -5.18 8.44
N GLY A 120 -6.96 -5.19 9.47
CA GLY A 120 -6.42 -6.42 10.05
C GLY A 120 -7.47 -7.23 10.80
N TYR A 121 -7.31 -8.56 10.84
CA TYR A 121 -8.27 -9.49 11.43
C TYR A 121 -8.63 -9.16 12.89
N GLY A 122 -7.68 -8.61 13.65
CA GLY A 122 -7.92 -8.19 15.04
C GLY A 122 -8.96 -7.09 15.20
N LEU A 123 -9.28 -6.39 14.11
CA LEU A 123 -10.20 -5.23 14.12
C LEU A 123 -11.49 -5.45 13.31
N GLU A 124 -11.71 -6.60 12.68
CA GLU A 124 -12.90 -6.84 11.83
C GLU A 124 -14.22 -6.68 12.59
N ASN A 125 -14.23 -6.98 13.89
CA ASN A 125 -15.42 -6.79 14.74
C ASN A 125 -15.70 -5.29 15.02
N ASP A 126 -14.67 -4.46 15.06
CA ASP A 126 -14.75 -3.01 15.33
C ASP A 126 -14.94 -2.22 14.04
N VAL A 127 -14.22 -2.61 12.98
CA VAL A 127 -14.22 -2.00 11.65
C VAL A 127 -14.46 -3.08 10.60
N SER A 128 -15.72 -3.49 10.44
CA SER A 128 -16.06 -4.42 9.35
C SER A 128 -15.93 -3.75 7.98
N ASP A 129 -15.84 -4.54 6.90
CA ASP A 129 -15.80 -4.04 5.51
C ASP A 129 -16.94 -3.06 5.21
N VAL A 130 -18.14 -3.37 5.71
CA VAL A 130 -19.32 -2.50 5.54
C VAL A 130 -19.10 -1.16 6.25
N ARG A 131 -18.46 -1.17 7.41
CA ARG A 131 -18.17 0.05 8.16
C ARG A 131 -17.07 0.85 7.48
N ALA A 132 -15.98 0.21 7.05
CA ALA A 132 -14.91 0.83 6.28
C ALA A 132 -15.46 1.52 5.01
N LYS A 133 -16.29 0.81 4.25
CA LYS A 133 -16.95 1.38 3.07
C LYS A 133 -17.81 2.61 3.41
N ARG A 134 -18.60 2.57 4.49
CA ARG A 134 -19.39 3.71 4.93
C ARG A 134 -18.55 4.92 5.33
N ILE A 135 -17.40 4.70 5.96
CA ILE A 135 -16.44 5.76 6.30
C ILE A 135 -15.96 6.43 5.03
N ILE A 136 -15.55 5.65 4.04
CA ILE A 136 -15.13 6.18 2.74
C ILE A 136 -16.26 7.00 2.11
N GLU A 137 -17.45 6.43 1.97
CA GLU A 137 -18.56 7.05 1.25
C GLU A 137 -19.10 8.31 1.93
N ASN A 138 -19.16 8.35 3.26
CA ASN A 138 -19.83 9.40 4.00
C ASN A 138 -18.88 10.46 4.59
N ALA A 139 -17.66 10.08 4.94
CA ALA A 139 -16.69 11.01 5.54
C ALA A 139 -15.64 11.52 4.53
N MET A 140 -15.11 10.64 3.66
CA MET A 140 -14.00 10.99 2.80
C MET A 140 -14.45 11.53 1.44
N ILE A 141 -15.27 10.79 0.71
CA ILE A 141 -15.68 11.10 -0.67
C ILE A 141 -16.32 12.51 -0.83
N PRO A 142 -17.18 12.99 0.08
CA PRO A 142 -17.75 14.34 -0.07
C PRO A 142 -16.70 15.44 -0.08
N LEU A 143 -15.66 15.32 0.76
CA LEU A 143 -14.56 16.27 0.83
C LEU A 143 -13.62 16.12 -0.38
N TYR A 144 -13.33 14.91 -0.81
CA TYR A 144 -12.56 14.67 -2.03
C TYR A 144 -13.22 15.28 -3.27
N ARG A 145 -14.55 15.16 -3.39
CA ARG A 145 -15.32 15.80 -4.48
C ARG A 145 -15.28 17.33 -4.41
N ALA A 146 -15.11 17.88 -3.22
CA ALA A 146 -14.93 19.32 -3.02
C ALA A 146 -13.48 19.78 -3.26
N GLY A 147 -12.54 18.86 -3.58
CA GLY A 147 -11.13 19.14 -3.80
C GLY A 147 -10.28 19.15 -2.52
N ASP A 148 -10.86 18.79 -1.39
CA ASP A 148 -10.17 18.75 -0.09
C ASP A 148 -9.74 17.29 0.23
N LEU A 149 -8.63 16.86 -0.39
CA LEU A 149 -8.09 15.51 -0.19
C LEU A 149 -7.56 15.33 1.25
N ALA A 150 -6.82 16.30 1.76
CA ALA A 150 -6.31 16.28 3.13
C ALA A 150 -7.44 16.19 4.15
N GLY A 151 -8.42 17.09 4.05
CA GLY A 151 -9.58 17.11 4.95
C GLY A 151 -10.39 15.81 4.90
N GLY A 152 -10.58 15.24 3.70
CA GLY A 152 -11.27 13.95 3.54
C GLY A 152 -10.52 12.79 4.20
N THR A 153 -9.21 12.76 4.04
CA THR A 153 -8.36 11.74 4.67
C THR A 153 -8.39 11.88 6.20
N LEU A 154 -8.25 13.09 6.72
CA LEU A 154 -8.36 13.35 8.16
C LEU A 154 -9.73 12.97 8.74
N ALA A 155 -10.81 13.26 8.02
CA ALA A 155 -12.16 12.85 8.42
C ALA A 155 -12.31 11.32 8.51
N GLY A 156 -11.75 10.58 7.53
CA GLY A 156 -11.71 9.14 7.54
C GLY A 156 -10.92 8.58 8.73
N VAL A 157 -9.75 9.12 8.99
CA VAL A 157 -8.90 8.77 10.14
C VAL A 157 -9.65 8.94 11.46
N GLU A 158 -10.34 10.07 11.66
CA GLU A 158 -11.08 10.33 12.90
C GLU A 158 -12.28 9.39 13.06
N GLU A 159 -12.94 8.98 11.95
CA GLU A 159 -14.00 7.97 12.00
C GLU A 159 -13.45 6.57 12.36
N LEU A 160 -12.28 6.19 11.80
CA LEU A 160 -11.61 4.94 12.14
C LEU A 160 -11.22 4.89 13.62
N LYS A 161 -10.63 5.95 14.17
CA LYS A 161 -10.30 6.06 15.60
C LYS A 161 -11.54 5.96 16.49
N ARG A 162 -12.66 6.54 16.07
CA ARG A 162 -13.95 6.40 16.79
C ARG A 162 -14.52 4.99 16.69
N ALA A 163 -14.23 4.29 15.59
CA ALA A 163 -14.67 2.91 15.40
C ALA A 163 -13.94 1.93 16.31
N ALA A 164 -12.64 2.13 16.50
CA ALA A 164 -11.75 1.26 17.28
C ALA A 164 -10.98 2.06 18.36
N PRO A 165 -11.67 2.67 19.33
CA PRO A 165 -11.02 3.60 20.25
C PRO A 165 -10.02 2.92 21.19
N HIS A 166 -10.33 1.75 21.69
CA HIS A 166 -9.48 0.97 22.60
C HIS A 166 -9.88 -0.50 22.59
N PRO A 167 -9.69 -1.22 21.46
CA PRO A 167 -10.07 -2.63 21.39
C PRO A 167 -9.23 -3.44 22.39
N PRO A 168 -9.87 -4.23 23.28
CA PRO A 168 -9.13 -4.93 24.34
C PRO A 168 -8.09 -5.90 23.79
N GLN A 169 -8.36 -6.53 22.66
CA GLN A 169 -7.46 -7.47 21.98
C GLN A 169 -6.19 -6.81 21.45
N CYS A 170 -6.17 -5.48 21.23
CA CYS A 170 -5.03 -4.77 20.65
C CYS A 170 -4.03 -4.28 21.71
N ARG A 171 -4.37 -4.30 22.98
CA ARG A 171 -3.52 -3.76 24.05
C ARG A 171 -2.24 -4.55 24.30
N GLU A 172 -2.23 -5.83 23.96
CA GLU A 172 -1.07 -6.70 24.14
C GLU A 172 0.08 -6.35 23.15
N GLY A 173 -0.25 -5.69 22.03
CA GLY A 173 0.72 -5.23 21.03
C GLY A 173 1.19 -3.77 21.21
N ALA A 174 0.69 -3.05 22.22
CA ALA A 174 1.09 -1.67 22.45
C ALA A 174 2.53 -1.60 23.00
N PRO A 175 3.39 -0.69 22.49
CA PRO A 175 4.75 -0.51 23.01
C PRO A 175 4.67 0.05 24.44
N THR A 176 5.44 -0.57 25.33
CA THR A 176 5.61 -0.13 26.74
C THR A 176 6.51 1.09 26.85
#